data_295cf2eebee241d6eddcf1228a06094f
#
_entry.id   295cf2eebee241d6eddcf1228a06094f
#
_cell.length_a   1.000
_cell.length_b   1.000
_cell.length_c   1.000
_cell.angle_alpha   90.00
_cell.angle_beta   90.00
_cell.angle_gamma   90.00
#
_symmetry.space_group_name_H-M   'P 1'
#
loop_
_entity.id
_entity.type
_entity.pdbx_description
1 polymer ?
#
loop_
_entity_poly.entity_id
_entity_poly.type
_entity_poly.pdbx_seq_one_letter_code
_entity_poly.pdbx_strand_id
1 'polypeptide(L)'
;MISLVSLHWKRTENTHLIVDGLKNHPLISEVIVWNNNSETHLKCSEGIRVVNSSDDFGLNTRFAAALLAANDCILTVDDDIFPHKDTVSELFRCWQDEPDVLHTLHGRAPTQENTYAVDVLASGDYAEAEISLTRCTMYHKQHASRYFLIQPQVRDREHSTPNNGEDIILSYIARSISGKMNRVYSFSSSELHAPHAIHHRSGHREYRTHLMRRCQKLFKLQS
;
A
#
# COMPACT_ATOMS: atom_id res chain seq x y z
N MET A 1 -0.29 -18.61 2.43
CA MET A 1 1.07 -18.07 2.14
C MET A 1 0.93 -16.65 1.62
N ILE A 2 1.98 -15.85 1.72
CA ILE A 2 2.03 -14.43 1.40
C ILE A 2 2.91 -14.22 0.18
N SER A 3 2.49 -13.36 -0.75
CA SER A 3 3.35 -12.73 -1.75
C SER A 3 3.72 -11.32 -1.26
N LEU A 4 5.01 -11.10 -0.99
CA LEU A 4 5.56 -9.79 -0.67
C LEU A 4 5.74 -8.98 -1.97
N VAL A 5 5.20 -7.77 -2.00
CA VAL A 5 5.34 -6.82 -3.11
C VAL A 5 6.01 -5.55 -2.60
N SER A 6 7.09 -5.13 -3.23
CA SER A 6 7.77 -3.88 -2.93
C SER A 6 7.99 -3.06 -4.20
N LEU A 7 7.96 -1.73 -4.06
CA LEU A 7 8.35 -0.82 -5.13
C LEU A 7 9.78 -0.34 -4.91
N HIS A 8 10.50 -0.21 -6.00
CA HIS A 8 11.80 0.45 -6.04
C HIS A 8 11.76 1.67 -6.97
N TRP A 9 12.41 2.75 -6.53
CA TRP A 9 12.65 3.92 -7.38
C TRP A 9 14.10 4.42 -7.24
N LYS A 10 14.52 4.86 -6.06
CA LYS A 10 15.89 5.42 -5.84
C LYS A 10 16.60 4.89 -4.59
N ARG A 11 15.92 4.17 -3.72
CA ARG A 11 16.45 3.69 -2.43
C ARG A 11 16.85 2.21 -2.51
N THR A 12 17.84 1.92 -3.35
CA THR A 12 18.26 0.54 -3.65
C THR A 12 18.67 -0.23 -2.40
N GLU A 13 19.42 0.41 -1.48
CA GLU A 13 19.86 -0.21 -0.24
C GLU A 13 18.69 -0.61 0.67
N ASN A 14 17.70 0.28 0.81
CA ASN A 14 16.49 -0.01 1.58
C ASN A 14 15.68 -1.15 0.94
N THR A 15 15.54 -1.12 -0.39
CA THR A 15 14.84 -2.20 -1.10
C THR A 15 15.50 -3.55 -0.84
N HIS A 16 16.83 -3.64 -0.95
CA HIS A 16 17.58 -4.88 -0.66
C HIS A 16 17.44 -5.28 0.81
N LEU A 17 17.59 -4.34 1.74
CA LEU A 17 17.42 -4.61 3.18
C LEU A 17 16.06 -5.25 3.48
N ILE A 18 14.99 -4.69 2.93
CA ILE A 18 13.62 -5.17 3.14
C ILE A 18 13.43 -6.56 2.53
N VAL A 19 13.73 -6.72 1.24
CA VAL A 19 13.40 -7.96 0.54
C VAL A 19 14.29 -9.12 0.99
N ASP A 20 15.57 -8.89 1.25
CA ASP A 20 16.50 -9.92 1.76
C ASP A 20 16.19 -10.27 3.23
N GLY A 21 15.76 -9.30 4.04
CA GLY A 21 15.37 -9.53 5.42
C GLY A 21 14.07 -10.32 5.57
N LEU A 22 13.16 -10.19 4.60
CA LEU A 22 11.84 -10.80 4.66
C LEU A 22 11.69 -12.07 3.80
N LYS A 23 12.46 -12.27 2.72
CA LYS A 23 12.29 -13.39 1.79
C LYS A 23 12.33 -14.78 2.44
N ASN A 24 13.03 -14.93 3.56
CA ASN A 24 13.15 -16.19 4.30
C ASN A 24 12.12 -16.31 5.43
N HIS A 25 11.13 -15.41 5.52
CA HIS A 25 10.06 -15.53 6.48
C HIS A 25 9.19 -16.75 6.16
N PRO A 26 8.85 -17.64 7.14
CA PRO A 26 8.18 -18.91 6.85
C PRO A 26 6.81 -18.77 6.18
N LEU A 27 6.14 -17.64 6.31
CA LEU A 27 4.86 -17.36 5.67
C LEU A 27 4.99 -16.72 4.28
N ILE A 28 6.15 -16.17 3.90
CA ILE A 28 6.39 -15.55 2.59
C ILE A 28 6.93 -16.61 1.64
N SER A 29 6.17 -16.93 0.59
CA SER A 29 6.56 -17.91 -0.43
C SER A 29 7.02 -17.26 -1.74
N GLU A 30 6.82 -15.95 -1.88
CA GLU A 30 7.15 -15.21 -3.10
C GLU A 30 7.48 -13.75 -2.76
N VAL A 31 8.49 -13.21 -3.44
CA VAL A 31 8.86 -11.79 -3.36
C VAL A 31 8.90 -11.20 -4.77
N ILE A 32 8.17 -10.11 -4.99
CA ILE A 32 8.12 -9.37 -6.25
C ILE A 32 8.54 -7.93 -5.99
N VAL A 33 9.55 -7.47 -6.72
CA VAL A 33 9.98 -6.06 -6.71
C VAL A 33 9.65 -5.45 -8.07
N TRP A 34 8.89 -4.35 -8.07
CA TRP A 34 8.69 -3.55 -9.27
C TRP A 34 9.61 -2.34 -9.22
N ASN A 35 10.53 -2.28 -10.17
CA ASN A 35 11.45 -1.15 -10.31
C ASN A 35 10.88 -0.12 -11.27
N ASN A 36 10.52 1.06 -10.75
CA ASN A 36 10.07 2.23 -11.51
C ASN A 36 11.22 3.15 -11.95
N ASN A 37 12.46 2.84 -11.56
CA ASN A 37 13.62 3.63 -11.98
C ASN A 37 14.16 3.10 -13.31
N SER A 38 13.79 3.76 -14.40
CA SER A 38 14.25 3.39 -15.76
C SER A 38 15.75 3.60 -15.99
N GLU A 39 16.41 4.41 -15.14
CA GLU A 39 17.85 4.67 -15.24
C GLU A 39 18.68 3.53 -14.64
N THR A 40 18.06 2.66 -13.85
CA THR A 40 18.76 1.60 -13.10
C THR A 40 18.13 0.24 -13.36
N HIS A 41 18.92 -0.71 -13.82
CA HIS A 41 18.51 -2.11 -13.88
C HIS A 41 18.72 -2.77 -12.51
N LEU A 42 17.64 -2.85 -11.73
CA LEU A 42 17.68 -3.46 -10.39
C LEU A 42 17.92 -4.96 -10.49
N LYS A 43 18.86 -5.45 -9.69
CA LYS A 43 19.12 -6.88 -9.48
C LYS A 43 18.98 -7.18 -8.00
N CYS A 44 18.23 -8.19 -7.64
CA CYS A 44 18.10 -8.68 -6.28
C CYS A 44 18.74 -10.06 -6.15
N SER A 45 18.82 -10.56 -4.92
CA SER A 45 19.31 -11.91 -4.64
C SER A 45 18.39 -12.99 -5.26
N GLU A 46 18.89 -14.20 -5.36
CA GLU A 46 18.17 -15.35 -5.89
C GLU A 46 16.83 -15.56 -5.15
N GLY A 47 15.81 -16.00 -5.89
CA GLY A 47 14.46 -16.23 -5.38
C GLY A 47 13.57 -14.97 -5.37
N ILE A 48 14.09 -13.79 -5.72
CA ILE A 48 13.32 -12.55 -5.83
C ILE A 48 13.02 -12.26 -7.30
N ARG A 49 11.74 -12.12 -7.64
CA ARG A 49 11.30 -11.71 -8.96
C ARG A 49 11.37 -10.19 -9.10
N VAL A 50 12.18 -9.70 -10.03
CA VAL A 50 12.30 -8.27 -10.33
C VAL A 50 11.64 -7.95 -11.67
N VAL A 51 10.77 -6.96 -11.70
CA VAL A 51 10.19 -6.36 -12.90
C VAL A 51 10.86 -5.00 -13.10
N ASN A 52 11.79 -4.91 -14.04
CA ASN A 52 12.41 -3.64 -14.42
C ASN A 52 11.56 -2.96 -15.50
N SER A 53 10.90 -1.85 -15.15
CA SER A 53 10.09 -1.10 -16.11
C SER A 53 10.93 -0.10 -16.91
N SER A 54 10.46 0.21 -18.12
CA SER A 54 11.11 1.16 -19.03
C SER A 54 10.88 2.62 -18.63
N ASP A 55 9.96 2.86 -17.68
CA ASP A 55 9.53 4.20 -17.28
C ASP A 55 9.02 4.20 -15.83
N ASP A 56 8.84 5.38 -15.23
CA ASP A 56 8.16 5.55 -13.95
C ASP A 56 6.64 5.57 -14.17
N PHE A 57 6.01 4.41 -14.01
CA PHE A 57 4.54 4.27 -14.07
C PHE A 57 3.85 4.59 -12.73
N GLY A 58 4.60 4.98 -11.71
CA GLY A 58 4.10 5.45 -10.43
C GLY A 58 3.72 4.40 -9.40
N LEU A 59 3.16 4.87 -8.29
CA LEU A 59 2.88 4.04 -7.12
C LEU A 59 1.85 2.94 -7.35
N ASN A 60 0.96 3.09 -8.34
CA ASN A 60 -0.04 2.08 -8.70
C ASN A 60 0.56 0.80 -9.29
N THR A 61 1.83 0.80 -9.70
CA THR A 61 2.52 -0.40 -10.17
C THR A 61 2.64 -1.48 -9.10
N ARG A 62 2.51 -1.14 -7.80
CA ARG A 62 2.39 -2.15 -6.73
C ARG A 62 1.19 -3.08 -6.94
N PHE A 63 0.09 -2.58 -7.49
CA PHE A 63 -1.07 -3.41 -7.79
C PHE A 63 -0.89 -4.22 -9.07
N ALA A 64 -0.15 -3.71 -10.06
CA ALA A 64 0.25 -4.50 -11.21
C ALA A 64 1.17 -5.67 -10.78
N ALA A 65 2.13 -5.41 -9.90
CA ALA A 65 2.97 -6.44 -9.30
C ALA A 65 2.14 -7.46 -8.49
N ALA A 66 1.14 -7.00 -7.72
CA ALA A 66 0.24 -7.88 -6.98
C ALA A 66 -0.58 -8.81 -7.90
N LEU A 67 -0.96 -8.36 -9.10
CA LEU A 67 -1.64 -9.23 -10.08
C LEU A 67 -0.73 -10.33 -10.64
N LEU A 68 0.59 -10.16 -10.60
CA LEU A 68 1.57 -11.18 -10.99
C LEU A 68 1.82 -12.21 -9.88
N ALA A 69 1.32 -11.96 -8.67
CA ALA A 69 1.55 -12.80 -7.50
C ALA A 69 0.82 -14.14 -7.58
N ALA A 70 1.43 -15.20 -7.06
CA ALA A 70 0.85 -16.53 -7.00
C ALA A 70 -0.20 -16.65 -5.87
N ASN A 71 -0.01 -15.93 -4.75
CA ASN A 71 -0.89 -16.02 -3.59
C ASN A 71 -1.99 -14.94 -3.61
N ASP A 72 -3.09 -15.23 -2.92
CA ASP A 72 -4.17 -14.25 -2.72
C ASP A 72 -3.87 -13.24 -1.62
N CYS A 73 -3.07 -13.63 -0.63
CA CYS A 73 -2.59 -12.74 0.41
C CYS A 73 -1.39 -11.92 -0.08
N ILE A 74 -1.56 -10.62 -0.18
CA ILE A 74 -0.54 -9.68 -0.62
C ILE A 74 -0.08 -8.85 0.58
N LEU A 75 1.21 -8.78 0.81
CA LEU A 75 1.84 -7.81 1.70
C LEU A 75 2.59 -6.78 0.86
N THR A 76 2.15 -5.52 0.87
CA THR A 76 2.95 -4.43 0.30
C THR A 76 3.81 -3.80 1.38
N VAL A 77 5.08 -3.50 1.04
CA VAL A 77 6.02 -2.80 1.92
C VAL A 77 6.74 -1.74 1.09
N ASP A 78 6.66 -0.47 1.55
CA ASP A 78 7.38 0.64 0.95
C ASP A 78 8.87 0.61 1.34
N ASP A 79 9.72 1.30 0.59
CA ASP A 79 11.16 1.33 0.75
C ASP A 79 11.65 2.25 1.91
N ASP A 80 10.74 2.64 2.81
CA ASP A 80 11.02 3.49 3.97
C ASP A 80 10.61 2.85 5.32
N ILE A 81 10.15 1.60 5.32
CA ILE A 81 9.74 0.88 6.52
C ILE A 81 10.17 -0.59 6.47
N PHE A 82 10.63 -1.11 7.60
CA PHE A 82 10.95 -2.53 7.77
C PHE A 82 10.05 -3.14 8.85
N PRO A 83 9.01 -3.92 8.48
CA PRO A 83 8.20 -4.63 9.46
C PRO A 83 9.01 -5.77 10.09
N HIS A 84 8.92 -5.91 11.42
CA HIS A 84 9.57 -7.02 12.11
C HIS A 84 8.88 -8.35 11.75
N LYS A 85 9.58 -9.48 11.94
CA LYS A 85 9.05 -10.80 11.58
C LYS A 85 7.73 -11.12 12.26
N ASP A 86 7.59 -10.82 13.54
CA ASP A 86 6.36 -11.03 14.28
C ASP A 86 5.20 -10.21 13.71
N THR A 87 5.48 -8.99 13.23
CA THR A 87 4.48 -8.13 12.56
C THR A 87 3.90 -8.79 11.31
N VAL A 88 4.74 -9.44 10.50
CA VAL A 88 4.27 -10.17 9.31
C VAL A 88 3.34 -11.31 9.71
N SER A 89 3.68 -12.04 10.78
CA SER A 89 2.86 -13.14 11.30
C SER A 89 1.52 -12.65 11.86
N GLU A 90 1.53 -11.56 12.62
CA GLU A 90 0.33 -10.97 13.20
C GLU A 90 -0.60 -10.39 12.13
N LEU A 91 -0.06 -9.65 11.14
CA LEU A 91 -0.85 -9.17 10.01
C LEU A 91 -1.48 -10.33 9.22
N PHE A 92 -0.74 -11.43 9.03
CA PHE A 92 -1.28 -12.60 8.33
C PHE A 92 -2.42 -13.26 9.11
N ARG A 93 -2.31 -13.37 10.43
CA ARG A 93 -3.39 -13.88 11.29
C ARG A 93 -4.64 -12.99 11.17
N CYS A 94 -4.48 -11.67 11.28
CA CYS A 94 -5.59 -10.73 11.12
C CYS A 94 -6.23 -10.83 9.73
N TRP A 95 -5.43 -10.97 8.67
CA TRP A 95 -5.93 -11.15 7.32
C TRP A 95 -6.69 -12.49 7.15
N GLN A 96 -6.26 -13.58 7.78
CA GLN A 96 -6.99 -14.84 7.72
C GLN A 96 -8.39 -14.73 8.34
N ASP A 97 -8.52 -13.93 9.40
CA ASP A 97 -9.80 -13.70 10.08
C ASP A 97 -10.73 -12.78 9.26
N GLU A 98 -10.18 -11.76 8.57
CA GLU A 98 -10.95 -10.77 7.81
C GLU A 98 -10.25 -10.45 6.44
N PRO A 99 -10.24 -11.38 5.46
CA PRO A 99 -9.45 -11.23 4.24
C PRO A 99 -9.89 -10.07 3.33
N ASP A 100 -11.12 -9.60 3.46
CA ASP A 100 -11.67 -8.51 2.66
C ASP A 100 -11.37 -7.11 3.23
N VAL A 101 -10.79 -7.04 4.44
CA VAL A 101 -10.36 -5.80 5.10
C VAL A 101 -8.89 -5.53 4.78
N LEU A 102 -8.48 -4.26 4.72
CA LEU A 102 -7.05 -3.91 4.70
C LEU A 102 -6.50 -3.89 6.12
N HIS A 103 -5.37 -4.57 6.32
CA HIS A 103 -4.64 -4.66 7.59
C HIS A 103 -3.32 -3.90 7.44
N THR A 104 -3.14 -2.79 8.17
CA THR A 104 -2.01 -1.87 7.97
C THR A 104 -1.39 -1.41 9.29
N LEU A 105 -0.17 -0.89 9.22
CA LEU A 105 0.48 -0.21 10.34
C LEU A 105 0.17 1.29 10.37
N HIS A 106 -0.33 1.87 9.27
CA HIS A 106 -0.56 3.31 9.15
C HIS A 106 -1.90 3.59 8.49
N GLY A 107 -2.68 4.45 9.09
CA GLY A 107 -4.00 4.85 8.57
C GLY A 107 -4.25 6.34 8.66
N ARG A 108 -5.27 6.77 7.96
CA ARG A 108 -5.77 8.14 7.96
C ARG A 108 -7.28 8.15 8.12
N ALA A 109 -7.76 9.21 8.76
CA ALA A 109 -9.18 9.57 8.79
C ALA A 109 -9.38 10.97 8.23
N PRO A 110 -10.56 11.28 7.66
CA PRO A 110 -10.90 12.65 7.31
C PRO A 110 -11.02 13.52 8.57
N THR A 111 -10.81 14.83 8.40
CA THR A 111 -11.14 15.83 9.42
C THR A 111 -12.65 16.02 9.51
N GLN A 112 -13.10 16.83 10.48
CA GLN A 112 -14.52 17.22 10.60
C GLN A 112 -15.04 17.98 9.35
N GLU A 113 -14.15 18.71 8.65
CA GLU A 113 -14.48 19.38 7.39
C GLU A 113 -14.39 18.45 6.17
N ASN A 114 -14.27 17.13 6.39
CA ASN A 114 -14.09 16.14 5.34
C ASN A 114 -12.88 16.43 4.42
N THR A 115 -11.74 16.75 5.04
CA THR A 115 -10.44 16.88 4.35
C THR A 115 -9.51 15.73 4.76
N TYR A 116 -8.61 15.33 3.85
CA TYR A 116 -7.62 14.30 4.11
C TYR A 116 -6.58 14.80 5.11
N ALA A 117 -6.37 14.13 6.26
CA ALA A 117 -5.17 14.41 7.02
C ALA A 117 -4.98 13.93 8.47
N VAL A 118 -5.92 13.27 9.12
CA VAL A 118 -5.71 12.86 10.52
C VAL A 118 -5.04 11.49 10.57
N ASP A 119 -3.93 11.39 11.31
CA ASP A 119 -3.30 10.11 11.62
C ASP A 119 -4.20 9.29 12.53
N VAL A 120 -4.41 8.03 12.18
CA VAL A 120 -5.09 7.05 13.04
C VAL A 120 -4.02 6.26 13.76
N LEU A 121 -4.02 6.35 15.08
CA LEU A 121 -3.13 5.58 15.95
C LEU A 121 -3.92 4.43 16.57
N ALA A 122 -3.37 3.23 16.48
CA ALA A 122 -3.97 2.07 17.12
C ALA A 122 -3.91 2.20 18.65
N SER A 123 -5.02 1.90 19.30
CA SER A 123 -5.12 1.73 20.76
C SER A 123 -5.83 0.41 21.03
N GLY A 124 -5.25 -0.46 21.87
CA GLY A 124 -5.73 -1.84 22.03
C GLY A 124 -5.36 -2.73 20.85
N ASP A 125 -6.27 -3.62 20.45
CA ASP A 125 -6.00 -4.61 19.40
C ASP A 125 -5.84 -3.98 18.01
N TYR A 126 -6.66 -2.97 17.68
CA TYR A 126 -6.57 -2.18 16.46
C TYR A 126 -7.36 -0.87 16.57
N ALA A 127 -7.15 0.02 15.59
CA ALA A 127 -8.03 1.16 15.34
C ALA A 127 -8.66 1.05 13.95
N GLU A 128 -9.83 1.66 13.79
CA GLU A 128 -10.51 1.76 12.50
C GLU A 128 -10.03 3.00 11.72
N ALA A 129 -9.75 2.83 10.44
CA ALA A 129 -9.34 3.90 9.56
C ALA A 129 -10.13 3.92 8.25
N GLU A 130 -10.46 5.11 7.78
CA GLU A 130 -11.09 5.26 6.47
C GLU A 130 -10.10 4.94 5.36
N ILE A 131 -8.84 5.34 5.51
CA ILE A 131 -7.78 5.16 4.54
C ILE A 131 -6.63 4.39 5.20
N SER A 132 -6.24 3.28 4.59
CA SER A 132 -5.04 2.50 4.89
C SER A 132 -3.90 3.01 4.02
N LEU A 133 -2.76 3.40 4.61
CA LEU A 133 -1.57 3.71 3.82
C LEU A 133 -0.89 2.41 3.39
N THR A 134 -0.62 2.28 2.09
CA THR A 134 0.02 1.08 1.50
C THR A 134 1.48 0.90 1.91
N ARG A 135 1.97 1.69 2.84
CA ARG A 135 3.34 1.70 3.35
C ARG A 135 3.78 0.34 3.93
N CYS A 136 2.91 -0.28 4.74
CA CYS A 136 3.00 -1.68 5.15
C CYS A 136 1.57 -2.19 5.33
N THR A 137 1.05 -2.87 4.32
CA THR A 137 -0.37 -3.25 4.28
C THR A 137 -0.56 -4.65 3.72
N MET A 138 -1.34 -5.45 4.42
CA MET A 138 -1.75 -6.78 3.98
C MET A 138 -3.20 -6.74 3.48
N TYR A 139 -3.45 -7.36 2.32
CA TYR A 139 -4.76 -7.34 1.67
C TYR A 139 -4.95 -8.52 0.70
N HIS A 140 -6.19 -8.78 0.30
CA HIS A 140 -6.51 -9.79 -0.70
C HIS A 140 -6.26 -9.27 -2.13
N LYS A 141 -5.64 -10.08 -2.98
CA LYS A 141 -5.30 -9.74 -4.38
C LYS A 141 -6.48 -9.22 -5.21
N GLN A 142 -7.72 -9.62 -4.90
CA GLN A 142 -8.91 -9.10 -5.57
C GLN A 142 -9.05 -7.58 -5.48
N HIS A 143 -8.55 -6.93 -4.41
CA HIS A 143 -8.57 -5.48 -4.28
C HIS A 143 -7.69 -4.83 -5.35
N ALA A 144 -6.50 -5.38 -5.61
CA ALA A 144 -5.61 -4.93 -6.68
C ALA A 144 -6.24 -5.09 -8.08
N SER A 145 -6.99 -6.18 -8.32
CA SER A 145 -7.67 -6.36 -9.60
C SER A 145 -8.76 -5.32 -9.85
N ARG A 146 -9.51 -4.95 -8.82
CA ARG A 146 -10.55 -3.91 -8.91
C ARG A 146 -9.98 -2.51 -9.03
N TYR A 147 -8.76 -2.29 -8.55
CA TYR A 147 -8.12 -0.97 -8.60
C TYR A 147 -8.09 -0.37 -10.01
N PHE A 148 -7.67 -1.15 -11.01
CA PHE A 148 -7.55 -0.68 -12.39
C PHE A 148 -8.90 -0.40 -13.06
N LEU A 149 -10.00 -0.98 -12.55
CA LEU A 149 -11.36 -0.69 -13.02
C LEU A 149 -11.91 0.61 -12.38
N ILE A 150 -11.52 0.90 -11.15
CA ILE A 150 -12.02 2.04 -10.36
C ILE A 150 -11.19 3.30 -10.60
N GLN A 151 -9.88 3.16 -10.70
CA GLN A 151 -8.97 4.30 -10.86
C GLN A 151 -9.39 5.28 -11.97
N PRO A 152 -9.77 4.86 -13.19
CA PRO A 152 -10.19 5.79 -14.24
C PRO A 152 -11.46 6.59 -13.93
N GLN A 153 -12.31 6.08 -13.01
CA GLN A 153 -13.56 6.71 -12.64
C GLN A 153 -13.38 7.81 -11.59
N VAL A 154 -12.33 7.72 -10.76
CA VAL A 154 -12.09 8.65 -9.66
C VAL A 154 -10.92 9.59 -9.88
N ARG A 155 -9.96 9.26 -10.73
CA ARG A 155 -8.88 10.17 -11.10
C ARG A 155 -9.34 11.20 -12.11
N ASP A 156 -9.00 12.47 -11.84
CA ASP A 156 -9.24 13.57 -12.76
C ASP A 156 -8.00 13.78 -13.63
N ARG A 157 -8.17 13.91 -14.93
CA ARG A 157 -7.06 14.16 -15.86
C ARG A 157 -6.44 15.54 -15.69
N GLU A 158 -7.22 16.51 -15.21
CA GLU A 158 -6.78 17.91 -15.07
C GLU A 158 -6.02 18.17 -13.76
N HIS A 159 -6.34 17.42 -12.69
CA HIS A 159 -5.76 17.60 -11.36
C HIS A 159 -4.84 16.45 -10.94
N SER A 160 -4.54 15.52 -11.85
CA SER A 160 -3.69 14.38 -11.52
C SER A 160 -2.23 14.82 -11.39
N THR A 161 -1.77 14.99 -10.15
CA THR A 161 -0.36 14.68 -9.89
C THR A 161 -0.22 13.21 -10.27
N PRO A 162 0.49 12.85 -11.35
CA PRO A 162 0.62 11.46 -11.72
C PRO A 162 1.13 10.69 -10.50
N ASN A 163 0.51 9.56 -10.20
CA ASN A 163 1.08 8.53 -9.38
C ASN A 163 0.96 8.69 -7.84
N ASN A 164 -0.06 9.37 -7.32
CA ASN A 164 -0.33 9.47 -5.88
C ASN A 164 -1.80 9.14 -5.56
N GLY A 165 -2.10 8.71 -4.32
CA GLY A 165 -3.45 8.42 -3.83
C GLY A 165 -3.98 7.04 -4.21
N GLU A 166 -3.11 6.15 -4.62
CA GLU A 166 -3.45 4.75 -4.89
C GLU A 166 -3.98 4.03 -3.66
N ASP A 167 -3.45 4.38 -2.50
CA ASP A 167 -3.87 3.91 -1.18
C ASP A 167 -5.30 4.34 -0.82
N ILE A 168 -5.72 5.55 -1.20
CA ILE A 168 -7.09 6.03 -1.02
C ILE A 168 -8.04 5.15 -1.82
N ILE A 169 -7.77 4.95 -3.11
CA ILE A 169 -8.63 4.15 -3.99
C ILE A 169 -8.74 2.71 -3.48
N LEU A 170 -7.60 2.09 -3.10
CA LEU A 170 -7.59 0.73 -2.55
C LEU A 170 -8.43 0.63 -1.28
N SER A 171 -8.34 1.62 -0.40
CA SER A 171 -9.07 1.65 0.87
C SER A 171 -10.58 1.67 0.67
N TYR A 172 -11.07 2.46 -0.28
CA TYR A 172 -12.50 2.51 -0.59
C TYR A 172 -12.98 1.26 -1.33
N ILE A 173 -12.14 0.63 -2.16
CA ILE A 173 -12.44 -0.67 -2.77
C ILE A 173 -12.66 -1.72 -1.67
N ALA A 174 -11.73 -1.85 -0.73
CA ALA A 174 -11.83 -2.81 0.36
C ALA A 174 -13.08 -2.57 1.22
N ARG A 175 -13.35 -1.32 1.60
CA ARG A 175 -14.57 -0.95 2.33
C ARG A 175 -15.85 -1.30 1.58
N SER A 176 -15.87 -1.13 0.25
CA SER A 176 -17.03 -1.48 -0.57
C SER A 176 -17.27 -2.99 -0.68
N ILE A 177 -16.23 -3.80 -0.52
CA ILE A 177 -16.29 -5.26 -0.54
C ILE A 177 -16.69 -5.81 0.82
N SER A 178 -15.97 -5.35 1.87
CA SER A 178 -16.12 -5.87 3.23
C SER A 178 -17.32 -5.29 3.99
N GLY A 179 -17.77 -4.08 3.61
CA GLY A 179 -18.71 -3.27 4.41
C GLY A 179 -18.12 -2.77 5.75
N LYS A 180 -16.81 -2.91 5.96
CA LYS A 180 -16.10 -2.58 7.20
C LYS A 180 -15.05 -1.50 6.97
N MET A 181 -14.62 -0.85 8.07
CA MET A 181 -13.46 0.05 8.05
C MET A 181 -12.17 -0.75 7.94
N ASN A 182 -11.10 -0.12 7.41
CA ASN A 182 -9.77 -0.70 7.42
C ASN A 182 -9.21 -0.76 8.85
N ARG A 183 -8.27 -1.68 9.12
CA ARG A 183 -7.68 -1.90 10.44
C ARG A 183 -6.25 -1.39 10.50
N VAL A 184 -5.95 -0.60 11.52
CA VAL A 184 -4.61 -0.08 11.83
C VAL A 184 -4.11 -0.75 13.10
N TYR A 185 -2.88 -1.25 13.09
CA TYR A 185 -2.25 -1.95 14.21
C TYR A 185 -0.99 -1.23 14.67
N SER A 186 -0.65 -1.39 15.94
CA SER A 186 0.60 -0.88 16.56
C SER A 186 1.72 -1.93 16.57
N PHE A 187 1.73 -2.83 15.57
CA PHE A 187 2.80 -3.85 15.47
C PHE A 187 4.15 -3.22 15.15
N SER A 188 5.22 -3.88 15.56
CA SER A 188 6.57 -3.34 15.52
C SER A 188 7.14 -3.23 14.11
N SER A 189 7.72 -2.08 13.81
CA SER A 189 8.46 -1.82 12.58
C SER A 189 9.61 -0.84 12.83
N SER A 190 10.56 -0.80 11.93
CA SER A 190 11.67 0.17 11.95
C SER A 190 11.52 1.14 10.78
N GLU A 191 11.61 2.44 11.07
CA GLU A 191 11.68 3.47 10.04
C GLU A 191 13.05 3.42 9.36
N LEU A 192 13.07 3.51 8.03
CA LEU A 192 14.28 3.59 7.24
C LEU A 192 14.48 5.01 6.72
N HIS A 193 15.74 5.42 6.53
CA HIS A 193 16.05 6.73 5.98
C HIS A 193 15.44 6.90 4.59
N ALA A 194 14.60 7.92 4.43
CA ALA A 194 13.76 8.12 3.24
C ALA A 194 13.91 9.53 2.63
N PRO A 195 15.05 9.85 2.01
CA PRO A 195 15.20 11.11 1.29
C PRO A 195 14.20 11.17 0.12
N HIS A 196 13.73 12.38 -0.23
CA HIS A 196 12.81 12.63 -1.34
C HIS A 196 11.37 12.09 -1.16
N ALA A 197 10.86 12.08 0.06
CA ALA A 197 9.50 11.63 0.35
C ALA A 197 8.44 12.48 -0.37
N ILE A 198 7.42 11.82 -0.94
CA ILE A 198 6.39 12.44 -1.81
C ILE A 198 5.50 13.44 -1.04
N HIS A 199 5.31 13.26 0.27
CA HIS A 199 4.42 14.09 1.08
C HIS A 199 4.85 15.56 1.21
N HIS A 200 6.08 15.90 0.83
CA HIS A 200 6.59 17.29 0.79
C HIS A 200 6.17 18.06 -0.47
N ARG A 201 5.53 17.41 -1.45
CA ARG A 201 5.11 18.08 -2.69
C ARG A 201 3.97 19.05 -2.44
N SER A 202 4.05 20.25 -3.04
CA SER A 202 2.97 21.25 -3.00
C SER A 202 1.66 20.67 -3.55
N GLY A 203 0.51 21.03 -2.94
CA GLY A 203 -0.82 20.55 -3.36
C GLY A 203 -1.13 19.09 -2.98
N HIS A 204 -0.22 18.38 -2.31
CA HIS A 204 -0.40 16.98 -1.95
C HIS A 204 -1.72 16.71 -1.16
N ARG A 205 -1.99 17.52 -0.13
CA ARG A 205 -3.19 17.36 0.71
C ARG A 205 -4.48 17.69 -0.02
N GLU A 206 -4.47 18.74 -0.84
CA GLU A 206 -5.64 19.16 -1.63
C GLU A 206 -6.04 18.10 -2.63
N TYR A 207 -5.08 17.58 -3.39
CA TYR A 207 -5.30 16.49 -4.32
C TYR A 207 -5.88 15.25 -3.63
N ARG A 208 -5.30 14.83 -2.50
CA ARG A 208 -5.77 13.65 -1.75
C ARG A 208 -7.16 13.86 -1.17
N THR A 209 -7.47 15.07 -0.70
CA THR A 209 -8.83 15.45 -0.27
C THR A 209 -9.84 15.32 -1.40
N HIS A 210 -9.49 15.85 -2.58
CA HIS A 210 -10.35 15.76 -3.77
C HIS A 210 -10.58 14.30 -4.18
N LEU A 211 -9.52 13.50 -4.26
CA LEU A 211 -9.61 12.08 -4.60
C LEU A 211 -10.46 11.29 -3.59
N MET A 212 -10.27 11.54 -2.30
CA MET A 212 -11.04 10.93 -1.22
C MET A 212 -12.54 11.20 -1.41
N ARG A 213 -12.92 12.46 -1.60
CA ARG A 213 -14.32 12.85 -1.82
C ARG A 213 -14.92 12.22 -3.07
N ARG A 214 -14.14 12.04 -4.13
CA ARG A 214 -14.60 11.32 -5.33
C ARG A 214 -14.84 9.84 -5.07
N CYS A 215 -13.96 9.19 -4.29
CA CYS A 215 -14.17 7.82 -3.86
C CYS A 215 -15.42 7.69 -2.99
N GLN A 216 -15.61 8.56 -1.98
CA GLN A 216 -16.82 8.59 -1.15
C GLN A 216 -18.09 8.68 -2.00
N LYS A 217 -18.11 9.59 -2.98
CA LYS A 217 -19.25 9.75 -3.90
C LYS A 217 -19.49 8.51 -4.76
N LEU A 218 -18.43 7.92 -5.34
CA LEU A 218 -18.54 6.74 -6.20
C LEU A 218 -19.10 5.54 -5.44
N PHE A 219 -18.58 5.28 -4.24
CA PHE A 219 -18.96 4.12 -3.44
C PHE A 219 -20.17 4.37 -2.53
N LYS A 220 -20.73 5.61 -2.52
CA LYS A 220 -21.83 6.03 -1.62
C LYS A 220 -21.53 5.77 -0.13
N LEU A 221 -20.28 5.80 0.23
CA LEU A 221 -19.81 5.65 1.60
C LEU A 221 -19.72 7.06 2.21
N GLN A 222 -20.66 7.40 3.09
CA GLN A 222 -20.56 8.62 3.90
C GLN A 222 -19.60 8.35 5.08
N SER A 223 -18.82 9.38 5.45
CA SER A 223 -17.97 9.40 6.64
C SER A 223 -18.80 9.46 7.92
#